data_aca3c4af9ae61b43ca6a197f558b177d
#
_entry.id   aca3c4af9ae61b43ca6a197f558b177d
#
_cell.length_a   1.000
_cell.length_b   1.000
_cell.length_c   1.000
_cell.angle_alpha   90.00
_cell.angle_beta   90.00
_cell.angle_gamma   90.00
#
_symmetry.space_group_name_H-M   'P 1'
#
loop_
_entity.id
_entity.type
_entity.pdbx_description
1 polymer ?
#
loop_
_entity_poly.entity_id
_entity_poly.type
_entity_poly.pdbx_seq_one_letter_code
_entity_poly.pdbx_strand_id
1 'polypeptide(L)'
;VKNFEFYQADLRDFDDCKNVVTGMDAVFQVAGVKGSPKRAAEQPNDYFTPMLQMNTNMAEAARLQGVDWYVYTSTVGVYQPAEVFKEDDVWKTYPSENDKYAGWVKRLGELQLDCFETHYGLKNYSIVRPANIYGEYDNFGEESTVIASLVKKGYHNDLLSVWGDGTPI
;
A
#
# COMPACT_ATOMS: atom_id res chain seq x y z
N VAL A 1 -21.70 -1.16 7.51
CA VAL A 1 -22.13 -0.81 6.15
C VAL A 1 -23.28 -1.74 5.80
N LYS A 2 -24.48 -1.20 5.50
CA LYS A 2 -25.70 -2.02 5.29
C LYS A 2 -25.82 -2.55 3.84
N ASN A 3 -25.11 -1.94 2.89
CA ASN A 3 -25.15 -2.33 1.50
C ASN A 3 -23.70 -2.42 0.99
N PHE A 4 -23.21 -3.63 0.83
CA PHE A 4 -21.96 -3.89 0.13
C PHE A 4 -22.16 -5.11 -0.79
N GLU A 5 -21.45 -5.13 -1.87
CA GLU A 5 -21.38 -6.22 -2.80
C GLU A 5 -19.93 -6.70 -2.89
N PHE A 6 -19.72 -8.01 -2.81
CA PHE A 6 -18.39 -8.59 -2.86
C PHE A 6 -18.14 -9.19 -4.23
N TYR A 7 -17.07 -8.76 -4.88
CA TYR A 7 -16.56 -9.34 -6.11
C TYR A 7 -15.19 -9.97 -5.89
N GLN A 8 -15.06 -11.23 -6.25
CA GLN A 8 -13.75 -11.88 -6.28
C GLN A 8 -13.12 -11.62 -7.65
N ALA A 9 -11.94 -10.96 -7.66
CA ALA A 9 -11.21 -10.59 -8.86
C ALA A 9 -9.71 -10.68 -8.63
N ASP A 10 -8.94 -10.94 -9.68
CA ASP A 10 -7.48 -10.86 -9.66
C ASP A 10 -7.04 -9.52 -10.27
N LEU A 11 -6.62 -8.57 -9.46
CA LEU A 11 -6.23 -7.24 -9.92
C LEU A 11 -4.93 -7.21 -10.75
N ARG A 12 -4.28 -8.35 -10.93
CA ARG A 12 -3.19 -8.51 -11.91
C ARG A 12 -3.75 -8.72 -13.33
N ASP A 13 -5.00 -9.12 -13.42
CA ASP A 13 -5.74 -9.18 -14.68
C ASP A 13 -6.42 -7.84 -14.96
N PHE A 14 -6.16 -7.29 -16.13
CA PHE A 14 -6.68 -5.97 -16.49
C PHE A 14 -8.19 -5.97 -16.76
N ASP A 15 -8.74 -7.06 -17.31
CA ASP A 15 -10.18 -7.17 -17.57
C ASP A 15 -10.95 -7.29 -16.26
N ASP A 16 -10.42 -8.01 -15.27
CA ASP A 16 -10.96 -8.04 -13.92
C ASP A 16 -10.96 -6.63 -13.30
N CYS A 17 -9.88 -5.88 -13.43
CA CYS A 17 -9.82 -4.49 -12.95
C CYS A 17 -10.89 -3.61 -13.60
N LYS A 18 -11.08 -3.70 -14.93
CA LYS A 18 -12.14 -2.95 -15.62
C LYS A 18 -13.52 -3.32 -15.11
N ASN A 19 -13.77 -4.61 -14.92
CA ASN A 19 -15.08 -5.10 -14.49
C ASN A 19 -15.44 -4.57 -13.09
N VAL A 20 -14.50 -4.59 -12.13
CA VAL A 20 -14.77 -4.15 -10.74
C VAL A 20 -14.91 -2.64 -10.60
N VAL A 21 -14.36 -1.84 -11.51
CA VAL A 21 -14.48 -0.37 -11.45
C VAL A 21 -15.59 0.19 -12.33
N THR A 22 -16.22 -0.64 -13.17
CA THR A 22 -17.30 -0.20 -14.07
C THR A 22 -18.50 0.33 -13.27
N GLY A 23 -18.89 1.58 -13.54
CA GLY A 23 -20.02 2.23 -12.88
C GLY A 23 -19.74 2.71 -11.45
N MET A 24 -18.47 2.70 -11.02
CA MET A 24 -18.08 3.23 -9.71
C MET A 24 -17.76 4.72 -9.81
N ASP A 25 -18.27 5.51 -8.86
CA ASP A 25 -17.97 6.93 -8.73
C ASP A 25 -16.59 7.17 -8.10
N ALA A 26 -16.18 6.29 -7.17
CA ALA A 26 -14.90 6.41 -6.48
C ALA A 26 -14.22 5.05 -6.29
N VAL A 27 -12.90 5.03 -6.39
CA VAL A 27 -12.06 3.86 -6.14
C VAL A 27 -11.07 4.16 -5.02
N PHE A 28 -11.05 3.30 -4.01
CA PHE A 28 -10.04 3.28 -2.95
C PHE A 28 -9.11 2.09 -3.19
N GLN A 29 -7.97 2.34 -3.82
CA GLN A 29 -6.97 1.30 -4.09
C GLN A 29 -6.17 0.99 -2.82
N VAL A 30 -6.69 0.07 -2.02
CA VAL A 30 -6.07 -0.41 -0.78
C VAL A 30 -5.48 -1.82 -0.91
N ALA A 31 -5.69 -2.46 -2.06
CA ALA A 31 -5.16 -3.80 -2.30
C ALA A 31 -3.62 -3.79 -2.37
N GLY A 32 -3.01 -4.83 -1.82
CA GLY A 32 -1.57 -5.01 -1.85
C GLY A 32 -1.19 -6.38 -1.32
N VAL A 33 0.01 -6.83 -1.66
CA VAL A 33 0.59 -8.05 -1.10
C VAL A 33 1.30 -7.68 0.20
N LYS A 34 0.95 -8.37 1.27
CA LYS A 34 1.61 -8.24 2.58
C LYS A 34 2.35 -9.53 2.95
N GLY A 35 3.36 -9.39 3.80
CA GLY A 35 4.12 -10.50 4.37
C GLY A 35 5.13 -9.99 5.38
N SER A 36 5.90 -10.91 5.97
CA SER A 36 6.94 -10.54 6.93
C SER A 36 8.13 -9.84 6.26
N PRO A 37 8.83 -8.94 6.97
CA PRO A 37 10.06 -8.31 6.47
C PRO A 37 11.11 -9.32 6.01
N LYS A 38 11.22 -10.45 6.71
CA LYS A 38 12.12 -11.55 6.33
C LYS A 38 11.79 -12.10 4.94
N ARG A 39 10.52 -12.45 4.70
CA ARG A 39 10.09 -12.97 3.39
C ARG A 39 10.25 -11.93 2.28
N ALA A 40 9.97 -10.66 2.57
CA ALA A 40 10.17 -9.58 1.61
C ALA A 40 11.65 -9.39 1.22
N ALA A 41 12.58 -9.65 2.13
CA ALA A 41 14.01 -9.62 1.85
C ALA A 41 14.50 -10.84 1.06
N GLU A 42 13.99 -12.04 1.38
CA GLU A 42 14.40 -13.30 0.77
C GLU A 42 13.75 -13.54 -0.61
N GLN A 43 12.49 -13.09 -0.77
CA GLN A 43 11.65 -13.33 -1.96
C GLN A 43 10.97 -12.03 -2.43
N PRO A 44 11.73 -10.98 -2.77
CA PRO A 44 11.16 -9.65 -3.04
C PRO A 44 10.20 -9.64 -4.24
N ASN A 45 10.39 -10.52 -5.21
CA ASN A 45 9.52 -10.56 -6.38
C ASN A 45 8.11 -11.11 -6.11
N ASP A 46 7.92 -11.86 -5.02
CA ASP A 46 6.57 -12.26 -4.58
C ASP A 46 5.68 -11.05 -4.25
N TYR A 47 6.31 -9.92 -3.97
CA TYR A 47 5.65 -8.64 -3.65
C TYR A 47 5.73 -7.66 -4.81
N PHE A 48 6.91 -7.50 -5.41
CA PHE A 48 7.19 -6.45 -6.38
C PHE A 48 6.30 -6.55 -7.62
N THR A 49 6.38 -7.66 -8.34
CA THR A 49 5.63 -7.83 -9.60
C THR A 49 4.12 -7.81 -9.42
N PRO A 50 3.52 -8.56 -8.47
CA PRO A 50 2.07 -8.50 -8.27
C PRO A 50 1.57 -7.12 -7.88
N MET A 51 2.27 -6.41 -6.99
CA MET A 51 1.86 -5.06 -6.58
C MET A 51 1.99 -4.06 -7.73
N LEU A 52 3.03 -4.17 -8.55
CA LEU A 52 3.21 -3.32 -9.73
C LEU A 52 2.05 -3.51 -10.71
N GLN A 53 1.69 -4.76 -11.00
CA GLN A 53 0.59 -5.09 -11.88
C GLN A 53 -0.75 -4.56 -11.34
N MET A 54 -1.07 -4.86 -10.09
CA MET A 54 -2.32 -4.40 -9.46
C MET A 54 -2.43 -2.87 -9.47
N ASN A 55 -1.37 -2.16 -9.08
CA ASN A 55 -1.38 -0.70 -9.02
C ASN A 55 -1.59 -0.10 -10.42
N THR A 56 -0.82 -0.59 -11.40
CA THR A 56 -0.88 -0.10 -12.79
C THR A 56 -2.24 -0.38 -13.42
N ASN A 57 -2.74 -1.59 -13.28
CA ASN A 57 -4.00 -2.00 -13.87
C ASN A 57 -5.20 -1.25 -13.28
N MET A 58 -5.25 -1.13 -11.95
CA MET A 58 -6.36 -0.45 -11.27
C MET A 58 -6.42 1.04 -11.62
N ALA A 59 -5.28 1.72 -11.63
CA ALA A 59 -5.24 3.14 -12.00
C ALA A 59 -5.68 3.35 -13.46
N GLU A 60 -5.19 2.53 -14.39
CA GLU A 60 -5.57 2.62 -15.81
C GLU A 60 -7.04 2.23 -16.04
N ALA A 61 -7.54 1.19 -15.37
CA ALA A 61 -8.94 0.79 -15.45
C ALA A 61 -9.87 1.91 -14.92
N ALA A 62 -9.55 2.50 -13.77
CA ALA A 62 -10.30 3.62 -13.21
C ALA A 62 -10.34 4.82 -14.17
N ARG A 63 -9.19 5.19 -14.75
CA ARG A 63 -9.11 6.27 -15.74
C ARG A 63 -9.98 5.99 -16.98
N LEU A 64 -9.90 4.78 -17.55
CA LEU A 64 -10.65 4.41 -18.74
C LEU A 64 -12.15 4.31 -18.52
N GLN A 65 -12.58 3.91 -17.31
CA GLN A 65 -13.99 3.84 -16.93
C GLN A 65 -14.55 5.20 -16.49
N GLY A 66 -13.70 6.23 -16.40
CA GLY A 66 -14.13 7.58 -16.04
C GLY A 66 -14.54 7.71 -14.58
N VAL A 67 -13.87 6.99 -13.69
CA VAL A 67 -14.11 7.09 -12.23
C VAL A 67 -13.87 8.54 -11.79
N ASP A 68 -14.83 9.10 -11.04
CA ASP A 68 -14.77 10.51 -10.62
C ASP A 68 -13.67 10.79 -9.61
N TRP A 69 -13.34 9.82 -8.74
CA TRP A 69 -12.33 9.99 -7.70
C TRP A 69 -11.50 8.72 -7.48
N TYR A 70 -10.17 8.86 -7.51
CA TYR A 70 -9.24 7.75 -7.26
C TYR A 70 -8.35 8.02 -6.04
N VAL A 71 -8.44 7.19 -5.02
CA VAL A 71 -7.57 7.27 -3.83
C VAL A 71 -6.53 6.16 -3.90
N TYR A 72 -5.26 6.55 -4.00
CA TYR A 72 -4.14 5.62 -4.04
C TYR A 72 -3.47 5.50 -2.68
N THR A 73 -3.43 4.29 -2.15
CA THR A 73 -2.71 3.99 -0.90
C THR A 73 -1.25 3.67 -1.21
N SER A 74 -0.39 4.66 -0.97
CA SER A 74 1.06 4.53 -0.99
C SER A 74 1.57 3.99 0.36
N THR A 75 2.72 4.42 0.84
CA THR A 75 3.32 3.98 2.11
C THR A 75 4.34 5.00 2.62
N VAL A 76 4.56 5.05 3.93
CA VAL A 76 5.70 5.78 4.50
C VAL A 76 7.05 5.26 4.01
N GLY A 77 7.14 3.97 3.59
CA GLY A 77 8.36 3.37 3.03
C GLY A 77 8.84 3.99 1.70
N VAL A 78 8.05 4.91 1.10
CA VAL A 78 8.51 5.71 -0.05
C VAL A 78 9.55 6.76 0.34
N TYR A 79 9.63 7.12 1.62
CA TYR A 79 10.61 8.10 2.11
C TYR A 79 11.95 7.45 2.43
N GLN A 80 13.04 8.20 2.24
CA GLN A 80 14.29 7.90 2.89
C GLN A 80 14.16 8.17 4.41
N PRO A 81 14.81 7.37 5.28
CA PRO A 81 14.81 7.64 6.72
C PRO A 81 15.22 9.08 7.04
N ALA A 82 14.43 9.78 7.84
CA ALA A 82 14.62 11.16 8.26
C ALA A 82 13.90 11.41 9.59
N GLU A 83 14.33 12.42 10.36
CA GLU A 83 13.63 12.83 11.58
C GLU A 83 12.22 13.37 11.29
N VAL A 84 12.05 14.06 10.16
CA VAL A 84 10.78 14.60 9.71
C VAL A 84 10.61 14.27 8.24
N PHE A 85 9.54 13.56 7.91
CA PHE A 85 9.16 13.30 6.51
C PHE A 85 8.46 14.50 5.92
N LYS A 86 8.93 14.95 4.76
CA LYS A 86 8.31 16.00 3.95
C LYS A 86 7.87 15.42 2.62
N GLU A 87 6.64 15.71 2.22
CA GLU A 87 6.04 15.12 1.02
C GLU A 87 6.89 15.32 -0.24
N ASP A 88 7.46 16.52 -0.40
CA ASP A 88 8.30 16.87 -1.56
C ASP A 88 9.64 16.12 -1.63
N ASP A 89 10.08 15.51 -0.55
CA ASP A 89 11.37 14.81 -0.51
C ASP A 89 11.32 13.43 -1.16
N VAL A 90 10.13 12.89 -1.41
CA VAL A 90 9.96 11.60 -2.08
C VAL A 90 10.65 11.59 -3.45
N TRP A 91 10.61 12.70 -4.19
CA TRP A 91 11.20 12.76 -5.54
C TRP A 91 12.66 13.24 -5.56
N LYS A 92 13.24 13.55 -4.38
CA LYS A 92 14.64 13.99 -4.23
C LYS A 92 15.52 12.90 -3.63
N THR A 93 14.93 11.84 -3.13
CA THR A 93 15.61 10.78 -2.36
C THR A 93 15.23 9.39 -2.87
N TYR A 94 15.89 8.36 -2.36
CA TYR A 94 15.50 6.97 -2.58
C TYR A 94 14.50 6.51 -1.52
N PRO A 95 13.67 5.46 -1.79
CA PRO A 95 12.89 4.80 -0.75
C PRO A 95 13.78 4.24 0.37
N SER A 96 13.19 4.00 1.54
CA SER A 96 13.86 3.28 2.63
C SER A 96 14.46 1.96 2.12
N GLU A 97 15.72 1.67 2.49
CA GLU A 97 16.35 0.39 2.16
C GLU A 97 15.61 -0.81 2.76
N ASN A 98 14.97 -0.63 3.93
CA ASN A 98 14.17 -1.68 4.57
C ASN A 98 12.89 -2.00 3.78
N ASP A 99 12.35 -1.02 3.06
CA ASP A 99 11.14 -1.14 2.24
C ASP A 99 11.43 -0.95 0.76
N LYS A 100 12.66 -1.15 0.33
CA LYS A 100 13.16 -0.82 -1.01
C LYS A 100 12.20 -1.20 -2.13
N TYR A 101 11.83 -2.45 -2.23
CA TYR A 101 11.00 -2.95 -3.33
C TYR A 101 9.57 -2.44 -3.23
N ALA A 102 8.97 -2.46 -2.04
CA ALA A 102 7.64 -1.94 -1.80
C ALA A 102 7.58 -0.42 -2.02
N GLY A 103 8.57 0.32 -1.51
CA GLY A 103 8.69 1.76 -1.70
C GLY A 103 8.79 2.15 -3.16
N TRP A 104 9.59 1.44 -3.97
CA TRP A 104 9.68 1.70 -5.41
C TRP A 104 8.38 1.40 -6.14
N VAL A 105 7.74 0.27 -5.87
CA VAL A 105 6.45 -0.04 -6.49
C VAL A 105 5.40 1.03 -6.17
N LYS A 106 5.37 1.50 -4.93
CA LYS A 106 4.42 2.56 -4.53
C LYS A 106 4.76 3.90 -5.19
N ARG A 107 6.05 4.28 -5.29
CA ARG A 107 6.46 5.48 -6.05
C ARG A 107 6.09 5.39 -7.53
N LEU A 108 6.20 4.21 -8.15
CA LEU A 108 5.79 4.02 -9.55
C LEU A 108 4.29 4.25 -9.74
N GLY A 109 3.45 3.82 -8.79
CA GLY A 109 2.02 4.13 -8.82
C GLY A 109 1.71 5.62 -8.64
N GLU A 110 2.44 6.32 -7.76
CA GLU A 110 2.34 7.78 -7.62
C GLU A 110 2.75 8.49 -8.92
N LEU A 111 3.85 8.07 -9.52
CA LEU A 111 4.34 8.61 -10.80
C LEU A 111 3.37 8.37 -11.95
N GLN A 112 2.66 7.23 -11.96
CA GLN A 112 1.64 6.95 -12.96
C GLN A 112 0.47 7.94 -12.86
N LEU A 113 0.04 8.30 -11.65
CA LEU A 113 -1.03 9.29 -11.44
C LEU A 113 -0.59 10.69 -11.88
N ASP A 114 0.64 11.10 -11.57
CA ASP A 114 1.24 12.33 -12.07
C ASP A 114 1.30 12.36 -13.61
N CYS A 115 1.68 11.25 -14.21
CA CYS A 115 1.66 11.06 -15.66
C CYS A 115 0.23 11.23 -16.24
N PHE A 116 -0.78 10.69 -15.56
CA PHE A 116 -2.18 10.83 -15.97
C PHE A 116 -2.68 12.26 -15.82
N GLU A 117 -2.28 12.97 -14.78
CA GLU A 117 -2.56 14.39 -14.63
C GLU A 117 -1.96 15.19 -15.79
N THR A 118 -0.68 14.96 -16.09
CA THR A 118 0.04 15.66 -17.16
C THR A 118 -0.54 15.37 -18.54
N HIS A 119 -0.84 14.12 -18.85
CA HIS A 119 -1.27 13.71 -20.20
C HIS A 119 -2.76 13.87 -20.43
N TYR A 120 -3.58 13.47 -19.46
CA TYR A 120 -5.03 13.39 -19.60
C TYR A 120 -5.79 14.47 -18.82
N GLY A 121 -5.07 15.28 -18.03
CA GLY A 121 -5.68 16.30 -17.17
C GLY A 121 -6.43 15.70 -15.98
N LEU A 122 -6.11 14.47 -15.55
CA LEU A 122 -6.73 13.84 -14.39
C LEU A 122 -6.35 14.63 -13.12
N LYS A 123 -7.35 15.18 -12.42
CA LYS A 123 -7.14 15.99 -11.21
C LYS A 123 -7.79 15.41 -9.96
N ASN A 124 -8.71 14.49 -10.14
CA ASN A 124 -9.52 13.95 -9.06
C ASN A 124 -8.87 12.67 -8.50
N TYR A 125 -7.66 12.81 -7.97
CA TYR A 125 -7.02 11.73 -7.23
C TYR A 125 -6.39 12.24 -5.94
N SER A 126 -6.18 11.33 -5.01
CA SER A 126 -5.44 11.58 -3.78
C SER A 126 -4.45 10.46 -3.52
N ILE A 127 -3.25 10.82 -3.10
CA ILE A 127 -2.21 9.88 -2.67
C ILE A 127 -2.12 9.96 -1.15
N VAL A 128 -2.33 8.84 -0.47
CA VAL A 128 -2.16 8.73 0.97
C VAL A 128 -0.95 7.86 1.28
N ARG A 129 -0.04 8.35 2.13
CA ARG A 129 1.18 7.65 2.55
C ARG A 129 1.09 7.30 4.04
N PRO A 130 0.31 6.25 4.39
CA PRO A 130 0.13 5.90 5.79
C PRO A 130 1.44 5.44 6.42
N ALA A 131 1.61 5.78 7.69
CA ALA A 131 2.61 5.19 8.56
C ALA A 131 2.11 3.82 9.05
N ASN A 132 2.48 3.38 10.26
CA ASN A 132 2.00 2.13 10.82
C ASN A 132 0.52 2.24 11.18
N ILE A 133 -0.33 1.53 10.42
CA ILE A 133 -1.75 1.39 10.72
C ILE A 133 -1.95 0.19 11.63
N TYR A 134 -2.75 0.34 12.66
CA TYR A 134 -3.15 -0.72 13.58
C TYR A 134 -4.60 -0.53 14.03
N GLY A 135 -5.26 -1.61 14.43
CA GLY A 135 -6.64 -1.56 14.89
C GLY A 135 -7.20 -2.95 15.23
N GLU A 136 -8.49 -2.99 15.60
CA GLU A 136 -9.16 -4.21 16.06
C GLU A 136 -9.25 -5.32 15.00
N TYR A 137 -9.19 -4.97 13.72
CA TYR A 137 -9.23 -5.93 12.60
C TYR A 137 -7.84 -6.24 12.04
N ASP A 138 -6.76 -5.94 12.78
CA ASP A 138 -5.40 -6.23 12.33
C ASP A 138 -5.13 -7.74 12.31
N ASN A 139 -4.11 -8.14 11.56
CA ASN A 139 -3.67 -9.53 11.52
C ASN A 139 -2.85 -9.87 12.77
N PHE A 140 -3.43 -10.70 13.66
CA PHE A 140 -2.76 -11.23 14.86
C PHE A 140 -2.08 -12.59 14.63
N GLY A 141 -1.93 -13.03 13.37
CA GLY A 141 -1.27 -14.28 12.97
C GLY A 141 0.26 -14.21 13.02
N GLU A 142 0.92 -15.13 12.32
CA GLU A 142 2.38 -15.22 12.26
C GLU A 142 3.03 -14.05 11.50
N GLU A 143 2.33 -13.48 10.54
CA GLU A 143 2.78 -12.32 9.75
C GLU A 143 2.21 -10.99 10.29
N SER A 144 1.96 -10.91 11.60
CA SER A 144 1.42 -9.70 12.24
C SER A 144 2.42 -8.54 12.21
N THR A 145 1.88 -7.33 12.15
CA THR A 145 2.66 -6.10 12.33
C THR A 145 3.21 -6.01 13.76
N VAL A 146 4.16 -5.11 13.99
CA VAL A 146 4.82 -4.96 15.31
C VAL A 146 3.80 -4.71 16.42
N ILE A 147 2.86 -3.78 16.22
CA ILE A 147 1.87 -3.42 17.23
C ILE A 147 0.93 -4.60 17.51
N ALA A 148 0.37 -5.23 16.47
CA ALA A 148 -0.50 -6.39 16.64
C ALA A 148 0.22 -7.56 17.33
N SER A 149 1.49 -7.80 16.95
CA SER A 149 2.33 -8.81 17.60
C SER A 149 2.55 -8.53 19.09
N LEU A 150 2.87 -7.28 19.45
CA LEU A 150 3.10 -6.89 20.84
C LEU A 150 1.81 -6.97 21.66
N VAL A 151 0.67 -6.52 21.12
CA VAL A 151 -0.64 -6.65 21.76
C VAL A 151 -0.96 -8.13 22.04
N LYS A 152 -0.80 -9.01 21.03
CA LYS A 152 -1.00 -10.44 21.19
C LYS A 152 -0.10 -11.04 22.27
N LYS A 153 1.20 -10.71 22.25
CA LYS A 153 2.17 -11.19 23.24
C LYS A 153 1.81 -10.72 24.65
N GLY A 154 1.46 -9.45 24.82
CA GLY A 154 1.08 -8.90 26.14
C GLY A 154 -0.23 -9.45 26.67
N TYR A 155 -1.15 -9.90 25.78
CA TYR A 155 -2.39 -10.54 26.20
C TYR A 155 -2.19 -11.99 26.68
N HIS A 156 -1.24 -12.71 26.09
CA HIS A 156 -1.05 -14.15 26.36
C HIS A 156 0.11 -14.48 27.30
N ASN A 157 1.00 -13.55 27.62
CA ASN A 157 2.19 -13.82 28.41
C ASN A 157 2.40 -12.76 29.51
N ASP A 158 2.89 -13.20 30.66
CA ASP A 158 3.26 -12.31 31.77
C ASP A 158 4.49 -11.46 31.47
N LEU A 159 5.33 -11.89 30.53
CA LEU A 159 6.53 -11.20 30.09
C LEU A 159 6.44 -10.85 28.62
N LEU A 160 6.63 -9.57 28.30
CA LEU A 160 6.65 -9.08 26.94
C LEU A 160 8.05 -9.21 26.32
N SER A 161 8.22 -10.19 25.43
CA SER A 161 9.45 -10.35 24.66
C SER A 161 9.46 -9.37 23.47
N VAL A 162 10.37 -8.42 23.50
CA VAL A 162 10.57 -7.40 22.46
C VAL A 162 11.89 -7.69 21.74
N TRP A 163 11.89 -7.53 20.42
CA TRP A 163 13.12 -7.60 19.62
C TRP A 163 13.72 -6.19 19.49
N GLY A 164 15.06 -6.11 19.62
CA GLY A 164 15.77 -4.84 19.58
C GLY A 164 15.90 -4.19 20.96
N ASP A 165 16.39 -2.98 20.96
CA ASP A 165 16.72 -2.21 22.16
C ASP A 165 15.68 -1.11 22.52
N GLY A 166 14.61 -1.01 21.74
CA GLY A 166 13.56 -0.01 21.93
C GLY A 166 13.87 1.37 21.32
N THR A 167 14.92 1.49 20.51
CA THR A 167 15.27 2.75 19.83
C THR A 167 14.49 3.06 18.56
N PRO A 168 13.76 2.14 17.90
CA PRO A 168 12.95 2.52 16.75
C PRO A 168 11.89 3.56 17.13
N ILE A 169 11.84 4.59 16.36
CA ILE A 169 10.89 5.70 16.49
C ILE A 169 9.71 5.46 15.56
#